data_197482b75330ea360a202a80b30750ae
#
_entry.id   197482b75330ea360a202a80b30750ae
#
_cell.length_a   1.000
_cell.length_b   1.000
_cell.length_c   1.000
_cell.angle_alpha   90.00
_cell.angle_beta   90.00
_cell.angle_gamma   90.00
#
_symmetry.space_group_name_H-M   'P 1'
#
loop_
_entity.id
_entity.type
_entity.pdbx_description
1 polymer ?
#
loop_
_entity_poly.entity_id
_entity_poly.type
_entity_poly.pdbx_seq_one_letter_code
_entity_poly.pdbx_strand_id
1 'polypeptide(L)'
;MRAEHPPGPHWRPPRQRLCLRPSAVGSRTRRTGNDDDPAPSAVFAQPSPLYRAGYSAKPLRVDDPGELVAALPAMVGFYPHRSLVVVVLGPAEPGASHGIAAVLRFDLEPAGPRRGLVGSFADLIGQICAAERATETLAVVVDDRLGGPLGKAGRGRRGSPPGALIAALAERLGADGIRVGGAWAVPAIEEDRPWWSLLDGSDRGTVPDPSASTVALAHVLDGRPILGSRSELTERVAADAALCAEVGVQLDSAVAVARDRFARAVRHDDLTGYRRRALEHVLWQVANIESGAVLAAPEIAEVVAALRDRVVRDAMFALAASDHAAAAERLWLTLVRGLPSGRDRAEIAALLGYSAYFRGDGPFAGIALEAALEADPGNAMAILLETSLRAGMRPEQLRRLARSGYEAAAWLGVDLGPVVR
;
A
#
# COMPACT_ATOMS: atom_id res chain seq x y z
N MET A 1 62.64 13.59 -12.84
CA MET A 1 61.92 12.40 -12.41
C MET A 1 60.46 12.80 -12.21
N ARG A 2 59.61 12.51 -13.19
CA ARG A 2 58.14 12.69 -13.06
C ARG A 2 57.57 11.37 -12.60
N ALA A 3 56.88 11.38 -11.47
CA ALA A 3 56.15 10.20 -10.99
C ALA A 3 54.83 10.11 -11.77
N GLU A 4 54.69 9.04 -12.51
CA GLU A 4 53.43 8.66 -13.18
C GLU A 4 52.46 8.05 -12.16
N HIS A 5 51.30 8.64 -12.04
CA HIS A 5 50.17 8.04 -11.29
C HIS A 5 49.53 6.95 -12.15
N PRO A 6 49.21 5.76 -11.57
CA PRO A 6 48.48 4.75 -12.26
C PRO A 6 47.01 5.16 -12.44
N PRO A 7 46.37 4.79 -13.54
CA PRO A 7 44.96 5.08 -13.77
C PRO A 7 44.07 4.27 -12.80
N GLY A 8 43.17 4.99 -12.14
CA GLY A 8 42.15 4.39 -11.27
C GLY A 8 41.19 3.43 -12.03
N PRO A 9 40.56 2.48 -11.33
CA PRO A 9 39.73 1.49 -11.97
C PRO A 9 38.47 2.12 -12.60
N HIS A 10 38.33 1.95 -13.90
CA HIS A 10 37.11 2.28 -14.64
C HIS A 10 35.99 1.34 -14.21
N TRP A 11 35.09 1.85 -13.34
CA TRP A 11 33.86 1.16 -13.02
C TRP A 11 32.95 1.12 -14.26
N ARG A 12 32.64 -0.09 -14.74
CA ARG A 12 31.56 -0.35 -15.69
C ARG A 12 30.40 -0.97 -14.91
N PRO A 13 29.15 -0.48 -15.05
CA PRO A 13 28.02 -1.13 -14.41
C PRO A 13 27.86 -2.56 -14.93
N PRO A 14 27.58 -3.52 -14.07
CA PRO A 14 27.32 -4.89 -14.51
C PRO A 14 26.05 -4.92 -15.36
N ARG A 15 26.20 -5.26 -16.63
CA ARG A 15 25.07 -5.62 -17.49
C ARG A 15 24.54 -6.98 -17.03
N GLN A 16 23.72 -6.99 -16.00
CA GLN A 16 22.90 -8.17 -15.72
C GLN A 16 21.74 -8.17 -16.72
N ARG A 17 21.89 -8.98 -17.75
CA ARG A 17 20.75 -9.43 -18.55
C ARG A 17 19.93 -10.35 -17.64
N LEU A 18 18.79 -9.88 -17.14
CA LEU A 18 17.75 -10.78 -16.67
C LEU A 18 17.20 -11.51 -17.90
N CYS A 19 17.72 -12.71 -18.14
CA CYS A 19 17.09 -13.67 -19.03
C CYS A 19 15.87 -14.26 -18.32
N LEU A 20 14.73 -13.61 -18.44
CA LEU A 20 13.44 -14.28 -18.26
C LEU A 20 13.23 -15.16 -19.49
N ARG A 21 13.46 -16.47 -19.36
CA ARG A 21 13.00 -17.44 -20.36
C ARG A 21 11.47 -17.50 -20.27
N PRO A 22 10.74 -17.24 -21.35
CA PRO A 22 9.32 -17.55 -21.37
C PRO A 22 9.16 -19.06 -21.46
N SER A 23 8.55 -19.67 -20.44
CA SER A 23 8.02 -21.03 -20.55
C SER A 23 6.88 -21.00 -21.55
N ALA A 24 7.03 -21.73 -22.62
CA ALA A 24 6.02 -21.94 -23.63
C ALA A 24 4.83 -22.68 -23.00
N VAL A 25 3.70 -22.01 -22.87
CA VAL A 25 2.39 -22.64 -22.71
C VAL A 25 1.57 -22.33 -23.94
N GLY A 26 1.01 -23.39 -24.48
CA GLY A 26 0.47 -23.54 -25.80
C GLY A 26 -0.66 -22.58 -26.17
N SER A 27 -0.65 -22.28 -27.44
CA SER A 27 -1.68 -21.61 -28.21
C SER A 27 -3.04 -22.30 -28.04
N ARG A 28 -4.05 -21.56 -27.56
CA ARG A 28 -5.46 -21.83 -27.90
C ARG A 28 -6.28 -20.55 -27.98
N THR A 29 -6.72 -20.30 -29.22
CA THR A 29 -7.97 -19.65 -29.66
C THR A 29 -8.34 -18.27 -29.11
N ARG A 30 -8.26 -17.31 -30.06
CA ARG A 30 -8.95 -16.01 -30.05
C ARG A 30 -10.40 -16.14 -29.57
N ARG A 31 -10.73 -15.39 -28.54
CA ARG A 31 -12.06 -14.83 -28.35
C ARG A 31 -11.91 -13.33 -28.27
N THR A 32 -12.51 -12.67 -29.24
CA THR A 32 -12.77 -11.23 -29.23
C THR A 32 -13.84 -10.98 -28.17
N GLY A 33 -13.44 -10.41 -27.06
CA GLY A 33 -14.31 -9.88 -26.01
C GLY A 33 -13.75 -8.52 -25.65
N ASN A 34 -14.60 -7.52 -25.61
CA ASN A 34 -14.33 -6.15 -25.18
C ASN A 34 -13.96 -6.20 -23.68
N ASP A 35 -12.68 -6.16 -23.34
CA ASP A 35 -12.14 -6.19 -21.97
C ASP A 35 -11.82 -4.75 -21.50
N ASP A 36 -12.86 -3.90 -21.42
CA ASP A 36 -12.80 -2.59 -20.74
C ASP A 36 -13.56 -2.62 -19.39
N ASP A 37 -13.56 -3.74 -18.67
CA ASP A 37 -14.05 -3.76 -17.29
C ASP A 37 -12.86 -3.48 -16.35
N PRO A 38 -12.94 -2.42 -15.50
CA PRO A 38 -11.87 -2.15 -14.52
C PRO A 38 -11.73 -3.34 -13.57
N ALA A 39 -10.50 -3.79 -13.38
CA ALA A 39 -10.19 -4.86 -12.44
C ALA A 39 -10.76 -4.52 -11.04
N PRO A 40 -11.23 -5.51 -10.27
CA PRO A 40 -11.80 -5.26 -8.95
C PRO A 40 -10.76 -4.60 -8.05
N SER A 41 -11.11 -3.44 -7.47
CA SER A 41 -10.27 -2.75 -6.50
C SER A 41 -10.18 -3.58 -5.23
N ALA A 42 -9.07 -4.28 -5.04
CA ALA A 42 -8.76 -4.98 -3.80
C ALA A 42 -7.78 -4.14 -2.98
N VAL A 43 -8.12 -3.85 -1.74
CA VAL A 43 -7.22 -3.21 -0.78
C VAL A 43 -6.56 -4.31 0.04
N PHE A 44 -5.24 -4.39 -0.03
CA PHE A 44 -4.44 -5.35 0.70
C PHE A 44 -3.84 -4.67 1.94
N ALA A 45 -4.14 -5.19 3.13
CA ALA A 45 -3.55 -4.75 4.38
C ALA A 45 -2.76 -5.89 5.02
N GLN A 46 -1.52 -5.62 5.41
CA GLN A 46 -0.74 -6.53 6.24
C GLN A 46 -0.87 -6.14 7.71
N PRO A 47 -0.82 -7.10 8.65
CA PRO A 47 -0.79 -6.78 10.06
C PRO A 47 0.45 -5.95 10.38
N SER A 48 0.29 -4.95 11.27
CA SER A 48 1.36 -4.08 11.73
C SER A 48 2.60 -4.87 12.19
N PRO A 49 3.83 -4.36 11.95
CA PRO A 49 5.05 -4.91 12.50
C PRO A 49 5.00 -5.11 14.03
N LEU A 50 4.30 -4.25 14.75
CA LEU A 50 4.08 -4.39 16.20
C LEU A 50 3.28 -5.64 16.56
N TYR A 51 2.40 -6.11 15.69
CA TYR A 51 1.68 -7.36 15.85
C TYR A 51 2.62 -8.58 15.75
N ARG A 52 3.75 -8.44 15.03
CA ARG A 52 4.82 -9.45 14.92
C ARG A 52 5.89 -9.32 16.02
N ALA A 53 6.07 -8.14 16.62
CA ALA A 53 7.19 -7.85 17.54
C ALA A 53 6.89 -8.13 19.02
N GLY A 54 5.80 -8.81 19.37
CA GLY A 54 5.56 -9.27 20.72
C GLY A 54 5.26 -8.17 21.74
N TYR A 55 4.68 -7.04 21.32
CA TYR A 55 4.02 -6.15 22.27
C TYR A 55 2.90 -6.93 22.94
N SER A 56 2.91 -6.99 24.28
CA SER A 56 2.00 -7.75 25.15
C SER A 56 0.55 -7.21 25.15
N ALA A 57 0.05 -6.83 23.96
CA ALA A 57 -1.37 -6.69 23.76
C ALA A 57 -1.99 -8.09 23.73
N LYS A 58 -3.11 -8.31 24.42
CA LYS A 58 -3.85 -9.57 24.31
C LYS A 58 -3.96 -9.95 22.83
N PRO A 59 -3.53 -11.16 22.43
CA PRO A 59 -3.69 -11.58 21.05
C PRO A 59 -5.18 -11.48 20.69
N LEU A 60 -5.46 -10.91 19.49
CA LEU A 60 -6.83 -10.88 18.98
C LEU A 60 -7.33 -12.32 18.93
N ARG A 61 -8.31 -12.66 19.75
CA ARG A 61 -8.92 -13.98 19.74
C ARG A 61 -9.94 -14.03 18.63
N VAL A 62 -9.68 -14.85 17.66
CA VAL A 62 -10.58 -15.10 16.53
C VAL A 62 -11.84 -15.89 16.97
N ASP A 63 -11.85 -16.36 18.20
CA ASP A 63 -13.00 -17.03 18.85
C ASP A 63 -14.17 -16.05 19.16
N ASP A 64 -13.93 -14.73 19.15
CA ASP A 64 -14.98 -13.71 19.26
C ASP A 64 -15.12 -12.93 17.94
N PRO A 65 -16.13 -13.26 17.13
CA PRO A 65 -16.39 -12.57 15.88
C PRO A 65 -16.67 -11.07 16.02
N GLY A 66 -17.26 -10.65 17.14
CA GLY A 66 -17.52 -9.23 17.43
C GLY A 66 -16.22 -8.43 17.56
N GLU A 67 -15.24 -8.96 18.29
CA GLU A 67 -13.91 -8.35 18.42
C GLU A 67 -13.16 -8.32 17.08
N LEU A 68 -13.27 -9.38 16.27
CA LEU A 68 -12.71 -9.39 14.93
C LEU A 68 -13.32 -8.28 14.07
N VAL A 69 -14.66 -8.18 14.05
CA VAL A 69 -15.38 -7.15 13.27
C VAL A 69 -14.97 -5.75 13.73
N ALA A 70 -14.89 -5.50 15.04
CA ALA A 70 -14.49 -4.22 15.62
C ALA A 70 -13.03 -3.85 15.26
N ALA A 71 -12.15 -4.80 15.06
CA ALA A 71 -10.75 -4.58 14.70
C ALA A 71 -10.53 -4.28 13.21
N LEU A 72 -11.47 -4.63 12.32
CA LEU A 72 -11.31 -4.48 10.86
C LEU A 72 -10.99 -3.05 10.42
N PRO A 73 -11.61 -1.96 10.95
CA PRO A 73 -11.26 -0.60 10.55
C PRO A 73 -9.79 -0.27 10.78
N ALA A 74 -9.23 -0.71 11.90
CA ALA A 74 -7.81 -0.52 12.18
C ALA A 74 -6.91 -1.35 11.25
N MET A 75 -7.32 -2.57 10.89
CA MET A 75 -6.56 -3.42 9.97
C MET A 75 -6.57 -2.89 8.54
N VAL A 76 -7.65 -2.22 8.12
CA VAL A 76 -7.85 -1.69 6.76
C VAL A 76 -7.48 -0.20 6.66
N GLY A 77 -7.34 0.50 7.80
CA GLY A 77 -7.03 1.93 7.87
C GLY A 77 -8.24 2.86 7.75
N PHE A 78 -9.43 2.32 7.49
CA PHE A 78 -10.69 3.05 7.43
C PHE A 78 -11.89 2.12 7.70
N TYR A 79 -13.06 2.70 7.96
CA TYR A 79 -14.29 1.92 8.16
C TYR A 79 -14.79 1.36 6.83
N PRO A 80 -14.75 0.02 6.63
CA PRO A 80 -15.27 -0.61 5.42
C PRO A 80 -16.78 -0.39 5.29
N HIS A 81 -17.22 -0.05 4.08
CA HIS A 81 -18.62 0.11 3.72
C HIS A 81 -18.88 -0.67 2.42
N ARG A 82 -20.00 -1.40 2.31
CA ARG A 82 -20.36 -2.24 1.16
C ARG A 82 -19.19 -3.07 0.67
N SER A 83 -18.59 -3.81 1.59
CA SER A 83 -17.33 -4.49 1.37
C SER A 83 -17.37 -5.95 1.84
N LEU A 84 -16.67 -6.81 1.11
CA LEU A 84 -16.21 -8.09 1.62
C LEU A 84 -14.80 -7.93 2.17
N VAL A 85 -14.59 -8.21 3.45
CA VAL A 85 -13.27 -8.26 4.07
C VAL A 85 -12.92 -9.72 4.32
N VAL A 86 -11.75 -10.14 3.83
CA VAL A 86 -11.23 -11.50 4.02
C VAL A 86 -9.94 -11.43 4.82
N VAL A 87 -9.92 -12.16 5.93
CA VAL A 87 -8.75 -12.30 6.80
C VAL A 87 -8.10 -13.64 6.51
N VAL A 88 -6.86 -13.62 6.07
CA VAL A 88 -6.05 -14.81 5.80
C VAL A 88 -5.31 -15.18 7.08
N LEU A 89 -5.51 -16.41 7.55
CA LEU A 89 -4.87 -16.92 8.75
C LEU A 89 -3.56 -17.63 8.37
N GLY A 90 -2.46 -17.19 8.97
CA GLY A 90 -1.16 -17.82 8.79
C GLY A 90 -1.13 -19.25 9.37
N PRO A 91 -0.11 -20.04 9.00
CA PRO A 91 0.06 -21.37 9.56
C PRO A 91 0.18 -21.31 11.09
N ALA A 92 -0.55 -22.20 11.78
CA ALA A 92 -0.41 -22.32 13.23
C ALA A 92 0.96 -22.88 13.57
N GLU A 93 1.71 -22.21 14.45
CA GLU A 93 2.86 -22.83 15.09
C GLU A 93 2.38 -23.81 16.16
N PRO A 94 3.10 -24.92 16.41
CA PRO A 94 2.71 -25.89 17.42
C PRO A 94 2.53 -25.21 18.80
N GLY A 95 1.27 -25.16 19.29
CA GLY A 95 0.94 -24.56 20.59
C GLY A 95 0.63 -23.05 20.55
N ALA A 96 0.64 -22.40 19.39
CA ALA A 96 0.22 -21.01 19.20
C ALA A 96 -1.11 -20.92 18.44
N SER A 97 -1.87 -19.85 18.71
CA SER A 97 -3.04 -19.48 17.90
C SER A 97 -2.60 -19.02 16.51
N HIS A 98 -3.50 -19.18 15.52
CA HIS A 98 -3.27 -18.67 14.17
C HIS A 98 -3.04 -17.13 14.20
N GLY A 99 -1.96 -16.68 13.59
CA GLY A 99 -1.72 -15.27 13.35
C GLY A 99 -2.44 -14.80 12.09
N ILE A 100 -2.81 -13.51 12.03
CA ILE A 100 -3.31 -12.90 10.80
C ILE A 100 -2.11 -12.67 9.86
N ALA A 101 -2.14 -13.32 8.70
CA ALA A 101 -1.10 -13.17 7.66
C ALA A 101 -1.40 -11.99 6.73
N ALA A 102 -2.66 -11.81 6.37
CA ALA A 102 -3.10 -10.73 5.49
C ALA A 102 -4.58 -10.40 5.71
N VAL A 103 -4.96 -9.16 5.37
CA VAL A 103 -6.35 -8.73 5.30
C VAL A 103 -6.60 -8.13 3.92
N LEU A 104 -7.62 -8.65 3.22
CA LEU A 104 -8.03 -8.19 1.91
C LEU A 104 -9.43 -7.57 2.01
N ARG A 105 -9.63 -6.47 1.30
CA ARG A 105 -10.94 -5.85 1.19
C ARG A 105 -11.32 -5.74 -0.27
N PHE A 106 -12.56 -6.12 -0.58
CA PHE A 106 -13.15 -6.04 -1.91
C PHE A 106 -14.40 -5.17 -1.86
N ASP A 107 -14.57 -4.29 -2.84
CA ASP A 107 -15.79 -3.52 -3.01
C ASP A 107 -16.93 -4.40 -3.53
N LEU A 108 -18.10 -4.27 -2.91
CA LEU A 108 -19.34 -4.96 -3.32
C LEU A 108 -20.25 -4.08 -4.17
N GLU A 109 -19.71 -3.08 -4.87
CA GLU A 109 -20.47 -2.17 -5.73
C GLU A 109 -20.53 -2.63 -7.19
N PRO A 110 -21.54 -2.16 -7.97
CA PRO A 110 -22.94 -1.88 -7.61
C PRO A 110 -23.83 -3.11 -7.81
N ALA A 111 -24.78 -3.30 -6.90
CA ALA A 111 -25.96 -4.17 -7.01
C ALA A 111 -25.80 -5.51 -7.74
N GLY A 112 -25.42 -6.55 -7.00
CA GLY A 112 -25.53 -7.94 -7.40
C GLY A 112 -24.22 -8.61 -7.82
N PRO A 113 -24.09 -9.92 -7.55
CA PRO A 113 -22.88 -10.66 -7.91
C PRO A 113 -22.80 -10.75 -9.43
N ARG A 114 -21.94 -9.97 -10.06
CA ARG A 114 -21.51 -10.24 -11.42
C ARG A 114 -20.82 -11.60 -11.41
N ARG A 115 -21.20 -12.51 -12.29
CA ARG A 115 -20.72 -13.90 -12.35
C ARG A 115 -19.19 -14.06 -12.43
N GLY A 116 -18.42 -12.97 -12.69
CA GLY A 116 -16.97 -12.95 -12.73
C GLY A 116 -16.28 -12.50 -11.43
N LEU A 117 -16.95 -11.70 -10.58
CA LEU A 117 -16.31 -11.08 -9.39
C LEU A 117 -15.87 -12.12 -8.35
N VAL A 118 -16.68 -13.14 -8.09
CA VAL A 118 -16.32 -14.20 -7.14
C VAL A 118 -15.08 -14.95 -7.59
N GLY A 119 -14.96 -15.22 -8.90
CA GLY A 119 -13.76 -15.85 -9.46
C GLY A 119 -12.51 -15.00 -9.22
N SER A 120 -12.56 -13.72 -9.55
CA SER A 120 -11.45 -12.80 -9.36
C SER A 120 -11.07 -12.64 -7.88
N PHE A 121 -12.06 -12.60 -6.97
CA PHE A 121 -11.80 -12.56 -5.53
C PHE A 121 -11.13 -13.84 -5.05
N ALA A 122 -11.64 -15.01 -5.45
CA ALA A 122 -11.08 -16.30 -5.08
C ALA A 122 -9.67 -16.48 -5.62
N ASP A 123 -9.40 -16.09 -6.87
CA ASP A 123 -8.09 -16.20 -7.49
C ASP A 123 -7.05 -15.34 -6.74
N LEU A 124 -7.41 -14.10 -6.35
CA LEU A 124 -6.53 -13.24 -5.56
C LEU A 124 -6.32 -13.76 -4.14
N ILE A 125 -7.38 -14.21 -3.46
CA ILE A 125 -7.29 -14.82 -2.13
C ILE A 125 -6.40 -16.06 -2.19
N GLY A 126 -6.59 -16.91 -3.21
CA GLY A 126 -5.78 -18.12 -3.43
C GLY A 126 -4.29 -17.82 -3.62
N GLN A 127 -3.95 -16.79 -4.40
CA GLN A 127 -2.57 -16.34 -4.58
C GLN A 127 -1.94 -15.90 -3.25
N ILE A 128 -2.67 -15.12 -2.44
CA ILE A 128 -2.18 -14.67 -1.13
C ILE A 128 -2.03 -15.84 -0.17
N CYS A 129 -3.02 -16.75 -0.11
CA CYS A 129 -2.94 -17.95 0.71
C CYS A 129 -1.71 -18.81 0.33
N ALA A 130 -1.44 -18.99 -0.96
CA ALA A 130 -0.27 -19.72 -1.43
C ALA A 130 1.04 -19.04 -1.01
N ALA A 131 1.14 -17.70 -1.13
CA ALA A 131 2.31 -16.91 -0.72
C ALA A 131 2.55 -17.00 0.79
N GLU A 132 1.48 -16.99 1.60
CA GLU A 132 1.53 -17.05 3.07
C GLU A 132 1.48 -18.48 3.63
N ARG A 133 1.37 -19.50 2.77
CA ARG A 133 1.17 -20.91 3.17
C ARG A 133 -0.05 -21.09 4.07
N ALA A 134 -1.08 -20.31 3.81
CA ALA A 134 -2.32 -20.31 4.57
C ALA A 134 -3.32 -21.29 3.95
N THR A 135 -4.06 -22.01 4.79
CA THR A 135 -5.10 -22.94 4.38
C THR A 135 -6.47 -22.57 4.93
N GLU A 136 -6.53 -21.46 5.67
CA GLU A 136 -7.77 -21.01 6.31
C GLU A 136 -7.93 -19.50 6.18
N THR A 137 -9.20 -19.09 5.94
CA THR A 137 -9.61 -17.69 5.84
C THR A 137 -10.89 -17.45 6.64
N LEU A 138 -11.07 -16.20 7.05
CA LEU A 138 -12.32 -15.69 7.63
C LEU A 138 -12.88 -14.62 6.72
N ALA A 139 -14.21 -14.46 6.66
CA ALA A 139 -14.86 -13.50 5.81
C ALA A 139 -15.87 -12.64 6.58
N VAL A 140 -15.87 -11.32 6.34
CA VAL A 140 -16.87 -10.41 6.89
C VAL A 140 -17.49 -9.59 5.77
N VAL A 141 -18.81 -9.66 5.64
CA VAL A 141 -19.58 -8.83 4.71
C VAL A 141 -20.11 -7.63 5.49
N VAL A 142 -19.65 -6.44 5.13
CA VAL A 142 -20.12 -5.16 5.69
C VAL A 142 -20.99 -4.49 4.63
N ASP A 143 -22.31 -4.41 4.86
CA ASP A 143 -23.23 -3.85 3.88
C ASP A 143 -24.47 -3.25 4.56
N ASP A 144 -24.65 -1.93 4.44
CA ASP A 144 -25.78 -1.17 5.00
C ASP A 144 -27.15 -1.56 4.43
N ARG A 145 -27.16 -2.29 3.31
CA ARG A 145 -28.39 -2.83 2.69
C ARG A 145 -28.88 -4.11 3.36
N LEU A 146 -28.11 -4.66 4.28
CA LEU A 146 -28.51 -5.85 5.01
C LEU A 146 -29.64 -5.52 6.00
N GLY A 147 -30.81 -6.02 5.75
CA GLY A 147 -31.89 -6.04 6.75
C GLY A 147 -31.50 -6.98 7.88
N GLY A 148 -31.38 -6.48 9.10
CA GLY A 148 -30.85 -7.13 10.30
C GLY A 148 -31.05 -8.64 10.46
N PRO A 149 -30.62 -9.24 11.59
CA PRO A 149 -30.74 -10.68 11.81
C PRO A 149 -32.22 -11.11 11.81
N LEU A 150 -32.70 -11.51 10.63
CA LEU A 150 -33.97 -12.19 10.36
C LEU A 150 -35.26 -11.65 10.98
N GLY A 151 -36.10 -11.08 10.12
CA GLY A 151 -37.55 -11.31 10.18
C GLY A 151 -37.85 -12.80 10.13
N LYS A 152 -38.96 -13.20 10.76
CA LYS A 152 -39.45 -14.56 11.05
C LYS A 152 -39.62 -15.59 9.91
N ALA A 153 -38.93 -15.47 8.80
CA ALA A 153 -38.96 -16.42 7.69
C ALA A 153 -37.62 -17.18 7.61
N GLY A 154 -37.55 -18.27 8.33
CA GLY A 154 -36.46 -19.23 8.36
C GLY A 154 -36.15 -19.94 7.04
N ARG A 155 -36.02 -19.19 5.93
CA ARG A 155 -35.50 -19.71 4.67
C ARG A 155 -34.05 -19.29 4.52
N GLY A 156 -33.22 -20.26 4.83
CA GLY A 156 -31.87 -20.44 4.32
C GLY A 156 -30.99 -19.22 4.13
N ARG A 157 -30.15 -18.97 5.09
CA ARG A 157 -29.01 -18.03 5.03
C ARG A 157 -28.15 -18.23 3.78
N ARG A 158 -28.08 -19.42 3.20
CA ARG A 158 -27.43 -19.71 1.91
C ARG A 158 -28.13 -19.08 0.70
N GLY A 159 -29.41 -18.69 0.82
CA GLY A 159 -30.16 -18.02 -0.25
C GLY A 159 -30.15 -16.48 -0.17
N SER A 160 -29.62 -15.87 0.90
CA SER A 160 -29.42 -14.43 0.95
C SER A 160 -28.25 -13.99 0.05
N PRO A 161 -28.25 -12.77 -0.53
CA PRO A 161 -27.15 -12.32 -1.37
C PRO A 161 -25.75 -12.47 -0.74
N PRO A 162 -25.50 -12.09 0.53
CA PRO A 162 -24.21 -12.31 1.17
C PRO A 162 -23.93 -13.81 1.43
N GLY A 163 -24.92 -14.61 1.78
CA GLY A 163 -24.75 -16.05 1.97
C GLY A 163 -24.41 -16.78 0.67
N ALA A 164 -25.03 -16.39 -0.46
CA ALA A 164 -24.70 -16.91 -1.77
C ALA A 164 -23.28 -16.54 -2.21
N LEU A 165 -22.85 -15.30 -1.93
CA LEU A 165 -21.47 -14.84 -2.18
C LEU A 165 -20.46 -15.70 -1.42
N ILE A 166 -20.68 -15.90 -0.11
CA ILE A 166 -19.77 -16.69 0.74
C ILE A 166 -19.79 -18.17 0.33
N ALA A 167 -20.93 -18.73 -0.02
CA ALA A 167 -21.00 -20.12 -0.49
C ALA A 167 -20.21 -20.34 -1.79
N ALA A 168 -20.36 -19.44 -2.77
CA ALA A 168 -19.63 -19.52 -4.02
C ALA A 168 -18.11 -19.28 -3.81
N LEU A 169 -17.74 -18.38 -2.90
CA LEU A 169 -16.33 -18.15 -2.52
C LEU A 169 -15.74 -19.40 -1.84
N ALA A 170 -16.45 -19.99 -0.89
CA ALA A 170 -16.01 -21.19 -0.16
C ALA A 170 -15.85 -22.40 -1.10
N GLU A 171 -16.78 -22.58 -2.06
CA GLU A 171 -16.66 -23.61 -3.08
C GLU A 171 -15.39 -23.45 -3.93
N ARG A 172 -15.14 -22.22 -4.40
CA ARG A 172 -13.99 -21.94 -5.25
C ARG A 172 -12.66 -22.10 -4.50
N LEU A 173 -12.55 -21.53 -3.29
CA LEU A 173 -11.36 -21.67 -2.44
C LEU A 173 -11.14 -23.11 -1.99
N GLY A 174 -12.23 -23.86 -1.74
CA GLY A 174 -12.17 -25.26 -1.37
C GLY A 174 -11.55 -26.16 -2.44
N ALA A 175 -11.69 -25.80 -3.72
CA ALA A 175 -11.02 -26.48 -4.82
C ALA A 175 -9.49 -26.37 -4.75
N ASP A 176 -8.97 -25.29 -4.15
CA ASP A 176 -7.54 -25.03 -3.92
C ASP A 176 -7.08 -25.47 -2.51
N GLY A 177 -7.94 -26.19 -1.76
CA GLY A 177 -7.63 -26.66 -0.40
C GLY A 177 -7.69 -25.58 0.68
N ILE A 178 -8.28 -24.41 0.38
CA ILE A 178 -8.42 -23.30 1.31
C ILE A 178 -9.81 -23.31 1.93
N ARG A 179 -9.88 -23.35 3.26
CA ARG A 179 -11.13 -23.38 4.02
C ARG A 179 -11.58 -21.97 4.42
N VAL A 180 -12.86 -21.68 4.27
CA VAL A 180 -13.50 -20.55 4.92
C VAL A 180 -13.96 -21.00 6.31
N GLY A 181 -13.18 -20.74 7.34
CA GLY A 181 -13.40 -21.21 8.71
C GLY A 181 -14.50 -20.44 9.45
N GLY A 182 -14.78 -19.20 9.05
CA GLY A 182 -15.85 -18.37 9.59
C GLY A 182 -16.29 -17.32 8.59
N ALA A 183 -17.58 -16.99 8.57
CA ALA A 183 -18.12 -15.92 7.75
C ALA A 183 -19.29 -15.22 8.45
N TRP A 184 -19.22 -13.90 8.53
CA TRP A 184 -20.19 -13.08 9.24
C TRP A 184 -20.68 -11.92 8.38
N ALA A 185 -21.86 -11.41 8.73
CA ALA A 185 -22.44 -10.22 8.13
C ALA A 185 -22.72 -9.19 9.21
N VAL A 186 -22.49 -7.92 8.88
CA VAL A 186 -22.76 -6.77 9.72
C VAL A 186 -23.21 -5.59 8.85
N PRO A 187 -24.25 -4.83 9.26
CA PRO A 187 -24.71 -3.66 8.49
C PRO A 187 -23.69 -2.51 8.48
N ALA A 188 -23.04 -2.27 9.61
CA ALA A 188 -22.01 -1.27 9.81
C ALA A 188 -21.10 -1.69 10.97
N ILE A 189 -19.83 -1.27 10.95
CA ILE A 189 -18.90 -1.52 12.04
C ILE A 189 -19.01 -0.35 13.04
N GLU A 190 -20.01 -0.43 13.88
CA GLU A 190 -20.33 0.56 14.93
C GLU A 190 -20.65 -0.20 16.22
N GLU A 191 -20.44 0.44 17.38
CA GLU A 191 -20.79 -0.12 18.67
C GLU A 191 -22.27 -0.57 18.70
N ASP A 192 -22.52 -1.70 19.35
CA ASP A 192 -23.85 -2.33 19.51
C ASP A 192 -24.54 -2.76 18.20
N ARG A 193 -23.93 -2.65 17.04
CA ARG A 193 -24.49 -3.16 15.79
C ARG A 193 -24.52 -4.68 15.81
N PRO A 194 -25.66 -5.30 15.38
CA PRO A 194 -25.79 -6.74 15.34
C PRO A 194 -24.95 -7.34 14.18
N TRP A 195 -24.21 -8.40 14.49
CA TRP A 195 -23.60 -9.26 13.51
C TRP A 195 -24.18 -10.68 13.58
N TRP A 196 -24.09 -11.45 12.51
CA TRP A 196 -24.55 -12.85 12.45
C TRP A 196 -23.73 -13.71 11.50
N SER A 197 -23.64 -15.02 11.80
CA SER A 197 -22.94 -15.99 10.96
C SER A 197 -23.67 -16.22 9.63
N LEU A 198 -22.91 -16.38 8.55
CA LEU A 198 -23.38 -16.73 7.21
C LEU A 198 -23.20 -18.23 6.90
N LEU A 199 -22.45 -18.99 7.72
CA LEU A 199 -22.18 -20.41 7.51
C LEU A 199 -23.23 -21.31 8.19
N ASP A 200 -23.30 -21.27 9.50
CA ASP A 200 -24.11 -22.21 10.31
C ASP A 200 -25.37 -21.57 10.89
N GLY A 201 -25.39 -20.29 10.96
CA GLY A 201 -26.61 -19.57 11.31
C GLY A 201 -26.95 -19.49 12.78
N SER A 202 -26.22 -20.09 13.67
CA SER A 202 -26.51 -20.07 15.11
C SER A 202 -25.81 -18.91 15.81
N ASP A 203 -24.66 -18.51 15.29
CA ASP A 203 -23.77 -17.54 15.92
C ASP A 203 -24.15 -16.10 15.57
N ARG A 204 -24.34 -15.25 16.58
CA ARG A 204 -24.73 -13.86 16.45
C ARG A 204 -24.37 -13.09 17.72
N GLY A 205 -24.14 -11.81 17.59
CA GLY A 205 -23.81 -10.92 18.71
C GLY A 205 -23.91 -9.46 18.32
N THR A 206 -23.27 -8.62 19.10
CA THR A 206 -23.09 -7.19 18.80
C THR A 206 -21.61 -6.87 18.65
N VAL A 207 -21.31 -5.83 17.87
CA VAL A 207 -19.97 -5.29 17.69
C VAL A 207 -19.60 -4.50 18.94
N PRO A 208 -18.48 -4.80 19.63
CA PRO A 208 -17.97 -3.93 20.68
C PRO A 208 -17.44 -2.61 20.08
N ASP A 209 -17.16 -1.61 20.92
CA ASP A 209 -16.62 -0.32 20.47
C ASP A 209 -15.35 -0.52 19.62
N PRO A 210 -15.38 -0.19 18.31
CA PRO A 210 -14.22 -0.38 17.43
C PRO A 210 -13.00 0.47 17.83
N SER A 211 -13.24 1.63 18.49
CA SER A 211 -12.18 2.53 18.94
C SER A 211 -11.40 1.98 20.13
N ALA A 212 -12.04 1.12 20.92
CA ALA A 212 -11.45 0.46 22.08
C ALA A 212 -10.70 -0.84 21.73
N SER A 213 -10.68 -1.27 20.45
CA SER A 213 -9.97 -2.48 20.06
C SER A 213 -8.45 -2.32 20.24
N THR A 214 -7.80 -3.39 20.69
CA THR A 214 -6.33 -3.39 20.89
C THR A 214 -5.56 -3.08 19.59
N VAL A 215 -6.14 -3.45 18.43
CA VAL A 215 -5.58 -3.14 17.12
C VAL A 215 -5.70 -1.66 16.79
N ALA A 216 -6.84 -1.03 17.13
CA ALA A 216 -7.03 0.42 16.96
C ALA A 216 -6.03 1.20 17.83
N LEU A 217 -5.85 0.79 19.07
CA LEU A 217 -4.86 1.42 19.96
C LEU A 217 -3.44 1.32 19.38
N ALA A 218 -3.04 0.17 18.89
CA ALA A 218 -1.73 -0.02 18.24
C ALA A 218 -1.56 0.90 17.01
N HIS A 219 -2.59 1.04 16.16
CA HIS A 219 -2.58 1.95 15.02
C HIS A 219 -2.40 3.41 15.42
N VAL A 220 -3.12 3.86 16.46
CA VAL A 220 -3.00 5.23 16.98
C VAL A 220 -1.60 5.50 17.54
N LEU A 221 -1.02 4.54 18.28
CA LEU A 221 0.33 4.65 18.81
C LEU A 221 1.39 4.71 17.71
N ASP A 222 1.14 4.06 16.57
CA ASP A 222 1.99 4.14 15.37
C ASP A 222 1.78 5.45 14.57
N GLY A 223 0.93 6.37 15.05
CA GLY A 223 0.59 7.61 14.36
C GLY A 223 -0.22 7.41 13.07
N ARG A 224 -0.91 6.27 12.95
CA ARG A 224 -1.76 5.94 11.80
C ARG A 224 -3.23 6.23 12.12
N PRO A 225 -3.86 7.23 11.48
CA PRO A 225 -5.28 7.49 11.70
C PRO A 225 -6.13 6.38 11.08
N ILE A 226 -7.22 6.03 11.76
CA ILE A 226 -8.30 5.23 11.19
C ILE A 226 -9.34 6.21 10.66
N LEU A 227 -9.52 6.24 9.34
CA LEU A 227 -10.41 7.20 8.68
C LEU A 227 -11.85 6.69 8.61
N GLY A 228 -12.80 7.59 8.46
CA GLY A 228 -14.22 7.24 8.35
C GLY A 228 -14.54 6.49 7.05
N SER A 229 -13.78 6.72 5.98
CA SER A 229 -14.02 6.09 4.68
C SER A 229 -12.76 5.98 3.81
N ARG A 230 -12.83 5.13 2.77
CA ARG A 230 -11.80 5.09 1.73
C ARG A 230 -11.68 6.43 0.99
N SER A 231 -12.78 7.15 0.82
CA SER A 231 -12.78 8.46 0.18
C SER A 231 -11.91 9.46 0.94
N GLU A 232 -12.00 9.51 2.26
CA GLU A 232 -11.13 10.36 3.08
C GLU A 232 -9.64 9.99 2.91
N LEU A 233 -9.34 8.70 2.76
CA LEU A 233 -7.97 8.25 2.48
C LEU A 233 -7.51 8.73 1.09
N THR A 234 -8.39 8.71 0.09
CA THR A 234 -8.11 9.22 -1.26
C THR A 234 -7.96 10.74 -1.26
N GLU A 235 -8.77 11.46 -0.48
CA GLU A 235 -8.68 12.92 -0.34
C GLU A 235 -7.33 13.38 0.23
N ARG A 236 -6.66 12.55 1.04
CA ARG A 236 -5.33 12.88 1.53
C ARG A 236 -4.31 13.08 0.41
N VAL A 237 -4.41 12.33 -0.68
CA VAL A 237 -3.51 12.43 -1.83
C VAL A 237 -4.09 13.29 -2.96
N ALA A 238 -5.31 13.79 -2.81
CA ALA A 238 -5.94 14.63 -3.83
C ALA A 238 -5.15 15.93 -4.06
N ALA A 239 -5.10 16.37 -5.32
CA ALA A 239 -4.45 17.62 -5.67
C ALA A 239 -5.21 18.80 -5.06
N ASP A 240 -4.47 19.71 -4.44
CA ASP A 240 -4.97 20.97 -3.95
C ASP A 240 -4.84 22.02 -5.08
N ALA A 241 -5.95 22.45 -5.63
CA ALA A 241 -5.95 23.32 -6.80
C ALA A 241 -5.25 24.66 -6.56
N ALA A 242 -5.36 25.23 -5.34
CA ALA A 242 -4.70 26.48 -5.00
C ALA A 242 -3.19 26.28 -4.91
N LEU A 243 -2.75 25.27 -4.18
CA LEU A 243 -1.34 24.93 -4.06
C LEU A 243 -0.72 24.55 -5.42
N CYS A 244 -1.44 23.78 -6.24
CA CYS A 244 -0.99 23.44 -7.60
C CYS A 244 -0.78 24.70 -8.48
N ALA A 245 -1.66 25.69 -8.37
CA ALA A 245 -1.52 26.94 -9.11
C ALA A 245 -0.27 27.73 -8.64
N GLU A 246 -0.07 27.84 -7.33
CA GLU A 246 1.10 28.53 -6.75
C GLU A 246 2.41 27.83 -7.10
N VAL A 247 2.49 26.51 -6.96
CA VAL A 247 3.66 25.71 -7.32
C VAL A 247 3.93 25.78 -8.82
N GLY A 248 2.88 25.71 -9.65
CA GLY A 248 3.00 25.79 -11.10
C GLY A 248 3.70 27.06 -11.59
N VAL A 249 3.44 28.21 -10.97
CA VAL A 249 4.11 29.48 -11.28
C VAL A 249 5.62 29.40 -11.06
N GLN A 250 6.05 28.63 -10.04
CA GLN A 250 7.46 28.54 -9.63
C GLN A 250 8.21 27.39 -10.34
N LEU A 251 7.49 26.35 -10.73
CA LEU A 251 8.09 25.07 -11.17
C LEU A 251 8.92 25.22 -12.44
N ASP A 252 8.44 25.92 -13.44
CA ASP A 252 9.20 26.11 -14.70
C ASP A 252 10.51 26.85 -14.45
N SER A 253 10.52 27.86 -13.57
CA SER A 253 11.71 28.58 -13.18
C SER A 253 12.68 27.71 -12.41
N ALA A 254 12.19 26.95 -11.40
CA ALA A 254 13.01 26.04 -10.62
C ALA A 254 13.66 24.95 -11.51
N VAL A 255 12.89 24.39 -12.44
CA VAL A 255 13.37 23.42 -13.42
C VAL A 255 14.42 24.01 -14.36
N ALA A 256 14.21 25.23 -14.85
CA ALA A 256 15.18 25.93 -15.69
C ALA A 256 16.51 26.13 -14.93
N VAL A 257 16.43 26.61 -13.69
CA VAL A 257 17.62 26.78 -12.82
C VAL A 257 18.33 25.45 -12.57
N ALA A 258 17.60 24.39 -12.27
CA ALA A 258 18.17 23.05 -12.07
C ALA A 258 18.86 22.54 -13.34
N ARG A 259 18.25 22.74 -14.52
CA ARG A 259 18.83 22.39 -15.82
C ARG A 259 20.14 23.14 -16.09
N ASP A 260 20.18 24.44 -15.82
CA ASP A 260 21.38 25.26 -15.99
C ASP A 260 22.51 24.87 -15.03
N ARG A 261 22.15 24.52 -13.79
CA ARG A 261 23.12 23.99 -12.79
C ARG A 261 23.65 22.62 -13.25
N PHE A 262 22.80 21.75 -13.76
CA PHE A 262 23.20 20.46 -14.32
C PHE A 262 24.13 20.63 -15.53
N ALA A 263 23.77 21.48 -16.48
CA ALA A 263 24.59 21.75 -17.66
C ALA A 263 25.98 22.35 -17.30
N ARG A 264 26.04 23.20 -16.27
CA ARG A 264 27.32 23.70 -15.74
C ARG A 264 28.15 22.59 -15.11
N ALA A 265 27.51 21.74 -14.29
CA ALA A 265 28.19 20.61 -13.66
C ALA A 265 28.76 19.62 -14.68
N VAL A 266 28.06 19.35 -15.78
CA VAL A 266 28.55 18.51 -16.89
C VAL A 266 29.80 19.19 -17.54
N ARG A 267 29.76 20.49 -17.79
CA ARG A 267 30.90 21.20 -18.41
C ARG A 267 32.17 21.24 -17.52
N HIS A 268 31.97 21.18 -16.20
CA HIS A 268 33.06 21.23 -15.21
C HIS A 268 33.43 19.85 -14.64
N ASP A 269 32.86 18.79 -15.16
CA ASP A 269 33.03 17.40 -14.67
C ASP A 269 32.70 17.24 -13.16
N ASP A 270 31.75 18.06 -12.65
CA ASP A 270 31.30 18.05 -11.25
C ASP A 270 29.83 17.54 -11.12
N LEU A 271 29.47 16.49 -11.85
CA LEU A 271 28.13 15.95 -11.81
C LEU A 271 27.80 15.33 -10.43
N THR A 272 28.79 14.73 -9.79
CA THR A 272 28.65 14.18 -8.43
C THR A 272 28.39 15.28 -7.41
N GLY A 273 29.10 16.39 -7.49
CA GLY A 273 28.87 17.55 -6.61
C GLY A 273 27.52 18.21 -6.83
N TYR A 274 27.04 18.29 -8.09
CA TYR A 274 25.69 18.76 -8.38
C TYR A 274 24.63 17.88 -7.71
N ARG A 275 24.70 16.55 -7.91
CA ARG A 275 23.76 15.59 -7.34
C ARG A 275 23.79 15.54 -5.83
N ARG A 276 24.99 15.67 -5.23
CA ARG A 276 25.15 15.79 -3.78
C ARG A 276 24.35 16.99 -3.25
N ARG A 277 24.57 18.19 -3.81
CA ARG A 277 23.86 19.40 -3.37
C ARG A 277 22.35 19.30 -3.56
N ALA A 278 21.91 18.65 -4.65
CA ALA A 278 20.48 18.40 -4.88
C ALA A 278 19.89 17.43 -3.85
N LEU A 279 20.62 16.35 -3.51
CA LEU A 279 20.23 15.41 -2.47
C LEU A 279 20.19 16.09 -1.09
N GLU A 280 21.25 16.83 -0.71
CA GLU A 280 21.31 17.58 0.55
C GLU A 280 20.16 18.59 0.68
N HIS A 281 19.77 19.24 -0.44
CA HIS A 281 18.60 20.14 -0.45
C HIS A 281 17.30 19.39 -0.12
N VAL A 282 17.05 18.23 -0.70
CA VAL A 282 15.84 17.43 -0.38
C VAL A 282 15.86 16.99 1.08
N LEU A 283 17.01 16.52 1.59
CA LEU A 283 17.16 16.11 2.99
C LEU A 283 16.95 17.27 3.96
N TRP A 284 17.42 18.47 3.59
CA TRP A 284 17.14 19.69 4.35
C TRP A 284 15.65 19.96 4.48
N GLN A 285 14.88 19.78 3.41
CA GLN A 285 13.42 19.97 3.46
C GLN A 285 12.71 18.87 4.27
N VAL A 286 13.24 17.63 4.26
CA VAL A 286 12.75 16.58 5.17
C VAL A 286 12.97 17.02 6.64
N ALA A 287 14.15 17.54 6.99
CA ALA A 287 14.44 18.03 8.33
C ALA A 287 13.57 19.24 8.73
N ASN A 288 13.30 20.14 7.79
CA ASN A 288 12.38 21.26 8.01
C ASN A 288 10.96 20.77 8.36
N ILE A 289 10.43 19.81 7.61
CA ILE A 289 9.11 19.20 7.91
C ILE A 289 9.15 18.46 9.25
N GLU A 290 10.25 17.81 9.58
CA GLU A 290 10.41 17.14 10.88
C GLU A 290 10.30 18.13 12.04
N SER A 291 10.87 19.33 11.87
CA SER A 291 10.77 20.43 12.84
C SER A 291 9.42 21.15 12.88
N GLY A 292 8.46 20.75 12.02
CA GLY A 292 7.11 21.32 11.96
C GLY A 292 6.96 22.47 10.95
N ALA A 293 7.96 22.74 10.11
CA ALA A 293 7.83 23.75 9.07
C ALA A 293 6.84 23.36 7.98
N VAL A 294 6.18 24.34 7.40
CA VAL A 294 5.31 24.21 6.22
C VAL A 294 6.07 24.78 5.03
N LEU A 295 6.22 23.98 3.98
CA LEU A 295 6.91 24.40 2.78
C LEU A 295 6.09 25.41 1.96
N ALA A 296 6.72 26.48 1.51
CA ALA A 296 6.15 27.41 0.55
C ALA A 296 6.26 26.87 -0.88
N ALA A 297 5.44 27.40 -1.80
CA ALA A 297 5.41 26.97 -3.19
C ALA A 297 6.79 26.98 -3.91
N PRO A 298 7.68 27.97 -3.70
CA PRO A 298 9.02 27.92 -4.27
C PRO A 298 9.87 26.75 -3.77
N GLU A 299 9.79 26.42 -2.48
CA GLU A 299 10.53 25.29 -1.87
C GLU A 299 10.02 23.96 -2.42
N ILE A 300 8.69 23.81 -2.57
CA ILE A 300 8.07 22.65 -3.23
C ILE A 300 8.61 22.51 -4.65
N ALA A 301 8.62 23.59 -5.44
CA ALA A 301 9.08 23.58 -6.82
C ALA A 301 10.58 23.19 -6.93
N GLU A 302 11.43 23.68 -6.02
CA GLU A 302 12.85 23.33 -5.98
C GLU A 302 13.08 21.85 -5.65
N VAL A 303 12.33 21.29 -4.69
CA VAL A 303 12.40 19.86 -4.36
C VAL A 303 11.98 19.02 -5.55
N VAL A 304 10.85 19.37 -6.22
CA VAL A 304 10.40 18.67 -7.42
C VAL A 304 11.45 18.71 -8.52
N ALA A 305 12.07 19.88 -8.75
CA ALA A 305 13.14 20.03 -9.73
C ALA A 305 14.37 19.16 -9.41
N ALA A 306 14.74 19.03 -8.12
CA ALA A 306 15.82 18.15 -7.66
C ALA A 306 15.49 16.67 -7.87
N LEU A 307 14.26 16.24 -7.61
CA LEU A 307 13.80 14.85 -7.76
C LEU A 307 13.67 14.40 -9.23
N ARG A 308 13.75 15.32 -10.21
CA ARG A 308 13.84 14.95 -11.63
C ARG A 308 15.17 14.27 -11.99
N ASP A 309 16.25 14.49 -11.21
CA ASP A 309 17.48 13.68 -11.33
C ASP A 309 17.21 12.30 -10.71
N ARG A 310 17.32 11.25 -11.55
CA ARG A 310 17.01 9.88 -11.13
C ARG A 310 17.86 9.39 -9.96
N VAL A 311 19.12 9.79 -9.89
CA VAL A 311 20.03 9.35 -8.81
C VAL A 311 19.58 9.97 -7.48
N VAL A 312 19.19 11.25 -7.48
CA VAL A 312 18.65 11.93 -6.30
C VAL A 312 17.34 11.29 -5.87
N ARG A 313 16.41 11.07 -6.81
CA ARG A 313 15.13 10.44 -6.54
C ARG A 313 15.29 9.02 -6.00
N ASP A 314 16.15 8.21 -6.62
CA ASP A 314 16.33 6.81 -6.24
C ASP A 314 17.01 6.70 -4.85
N ALA A 315 17.81 7.69 -4.43
CA ALA A 315 18.31 7.77 -3.06
C ALA A 315 17.20 7.94 -2.03
N MET A 316 16.05 8.52 -2.40
CA MET A 316 14.92 8.74 -1.48
C MET A 316 14.26 7.44 -0.99
N PHE A 317 14.43 6.31 -1.69
CA PHE A 317 13.96 5.02 -1.18
C PHE A 317 14.59 4.63 0.16
N ALA A 318 15.80 5.12 0.45
CA ALA A 318 16.45 4.90 1.73
C ALA A 318 15.67 5.48 2.92
N LEU A 319 15.01 6.62 2.71
CA LEU A 319 14.32 7.33 3.80
C LEU A 319 13.19 6.52 4.44
N ALA A 320 12.56 5.60 3.70
CA ALA A 320 11.54 4.71 4.27
C ALA A 320 12.10 3.75 5.35
N ALA A 321 13.41 3.54 5.37
CA ALA A 321 14.11 2.69 6.35
C ALA A 321 14.99 3.50 7.32
N SER A 322 14.77 4.81 7.46
CA SER A 322 15.51 5.71 8.32
C SER A 322 14.63 6.28 9.44
N ASP A 323 15.24 6.92 10.42
CA ASP A 323 14.55 7.66 11.49
C ASP A 323 13.67 8.81 10.94
N HIS A 324 13.96 9.29 9.72
CA HIS A 324 13.24 10.36 9.05
C HIS A 324 12.04 9.89 8.20
N ALA A 325 11.68 8.61 8.27
CA ALA A 325 10.62 8.02 7.41
C ALA A 325 9.29 8.78 7.48
N ALA A 326 8.85 9.15 8.68
CA ALA A 326 7.60 9.89 8.87
C ALA A 326 7.65 11.31 8.29
N ALA A 327 8.79 12.00 8.40
CA ALA A 327 8.99 13.33 7.84
C ALA A 327 9.05 13.28 6.30
N ALA A 328 9.76 12.29 5.76
CA ALA A 328 9.81 12.04 4.32
C ALA A 328 8.42 11.74 3.73
N GLU A 329 7.62 10.90 4.40
CA GLU A 329 6.24 10.63 3.96
C GLU A 329 5.38 11.89 3.94
N ARG A 330 5.50 12.76 4.97
CA ARG A 330 4.82 14.07 4.98
C ARG A 330 5.29 14.96 3.83
N LEU A 331 6.59 14.95 3.51
CA LEU A 331 7.11 15.68 2.35
C LEU A 331 6.48 15.17 1.06
N TRP A 332 6.51 13.86 0.81
CA TRP A 332 5.93 13.29 -0.40
C TRP A 332 4.45 13.62 -0.51
N LEU A 333 3.70 13.56 0.58
CA LEU A 333 2.28 13.92 0.60
C LEU A 333 2.05 15.39 0.23
N THR A 334 2.86 16.30 0.79
CA THR A 334 2.80 17.74 0.45
C THR A 334 3.06 17.96 -1.03
N LEU A 335 4.10 17.33 -1.59
CA LEU A 335 4.45 17.45 -3.01
C LEU A 335 3.35 16.87 -3.92
N VAL A 336 2.80 15.70 -3.58
CA VAL A 336 1.70 15.08 -4.35
C VAL A 336 0.49 16.00 -4.41
N ARG A 337 0.15 16.66 -3.31
CA ARG A 337 -0.98 17.60 -3.24
C ARG A 337 -0.73 18.90 -4.03
N GLY A 338 0.54 19.34 -4.08
CA GLY A 338 0.94 20.57 -4.77
C GLY A 338 1.20 20.42 -6.28
N LEU A 339 0.99 19.23 -6.85
CA LEU A 339 1.29 18.97 -8.26
C LEU A 339 0.03 18.56 -9.04
N PRO A 340 -0.17 19.15 -10.26
CA PRO A 340 -1.18 18.67 -11.18
C PRO A 340 -0.85 17.27 -11.69
N SER A 341 -1.84 16.61 -12.33
CA SER A 341 -1.60 15.32 -13.00
C SER A 341 -0.43 15.41 -13.98
N GLY A 342 0.38 14.38 -14.02
CA GLY A 342 1.55 14.30 -14.89
C GLY A 342 2.72 13.55 -14.21
N ARG A 343 3.82 13.47 -14.95
CA ARG A 343 4.98 12.67 -14.59
C ARG A 343 5.55 13.00 -13.20
N ASP A 344 5.71 14.28 -12.85
CA ASP A 344 6.30 14.66 -11.57
C ASP A 344 5.44 14.18 -10.39
N ARG A 345 4.12 14.36 -10.50
CA ARG A 345 3.18 13.85 -9.51
C ARG A 345 3.25 12.33 -9.39
N ALA A 346 3.32 11.62 -10.52
CA ALA A 346 3.39 10.17 -10.55
C ALA A 346 4.66 9.62 -9.87
N GLU A 347 5.81 10.21 -10.15
CA GLU A 347 7.09 9.82 -9.54
C GLU A 347 7.07 10.00 -8.01
N ILE A 348 6.50 11.11 -7.53
CA ILE A 348 6.44 11.41 -6.10
C ILE A 348 5.35 10.59 -5.41
N ALA A 349 4.20 10.37 -6.05
CA ALA A 349 3.16 9.48 -5.53
C ALA A 349 3.66 8.02 -5.44
N ALA A 350 4.54 7.59 -6.35
CA ALA A 350 5.19 6.28 -6.26
C ALA A 350 6.16 6.21 -5.06
N LEU A 351 6.89 7.29 -4.73
CA LEU A 351 7.71 7.37 -3.49
C LEU A 351 6.84 7.31 -2.24
N LEU A 352 5.70 8.02 -2.24
CA LEU A 352 4.72 7.97 -1.15
C LEU A 352 4.16 6.56 -0.97
N GLY A 353 3.74 5.92 -2.08
CA GLY A 353 3.25 4.55 -2.09
C GLY A 353 4.29 3.55 -1.59
N TYR A 354 5.55 3.72 -2.00
CA TYR A 354 6.65 2.91 -1.50
C TYR A 354 6.85 3.08 0.01
N SER A 355 6.86 4.32 0.52
CA SER A 355 7.04 4.61 1.94
C SER A 355 5.93 3.98 2.79
N ALA A 356 4.67 4.13 2.37
CA ALA A 356 3.53 3.52 3.02
C ALA A 356 3.60 1.99 2.98
N TYR A 357 3.95 1.41 1.83
CA TYR A 357 4.11 -0.03 1.65
C TYR A 357 5.22 -0.59 2.54
N PHE A 358 6.38 0.06 2.56
CA PHE A 358 7.52 -0.32 3.40
C PHE A 358 7.16 -0.36 4.89
N ARG A 359 6.35 0.59 5.35
CA ARG A 359 5.83 0.68 6.72
C ARG A 359 4.74 -0.36 7.01
N GLY A 360 4.23 -1.06 6.01
CA GLY A 360 3.15 -2.04 6.13
C GLY A 360 1.75 -1.44 6.07
N ASP A 361 1.60 -0.19 5.63
CA ASP A 361 0.31 0.44 5.37
C ASP A 361 -0.14 0.19 3.93
N GLY A 362 -0.55 -1.04 3.67
CA GLY A 362 -1.00 -1.48 2.34
C GLY A 362 -2.16 -0.65 1.76
N PRO A 363 -3.20 -0.32 2.56
CA PRO A 363 -4.31 0.53 2.10
C PRO A 363 -3.85 1.89 1.58
N PHE A 364 -3.03 2.61 2.35
CA PHE A 364 -2.53 3.91 1.93
C PHE A 364 -1.53 3.81 0.78
N ALA A 365 -0.71 2.75 0.78
CA ALA A 365 0.17 2.44 -0.36
C ALA A 365 -0.64 2.26 -1.65
N GLY A 366 -1.74 1.50 -1.62
CA GLY A 366 -2.62 1.30 -2.77
C GLY A 366 -3.18 2.61 -3.30
N ILE A 367 -3.71 3.48 -2.43
CA ILE A 367 -4.23 4.79 -2.79
C ILE A 367 -3.15 5.68 -3.43
N ALA A 368 -1.95 5.72 -2.86
CA ALA A 368 -0.85 6.52 -3.40
C ALA A 368 -0.38 5.98 -4.76
N LEU A 369 -0.35 4.66 -4.95
CA LEU A 369 0.02 4.04 -6.23
C LEU A 369 -1.08 4.20 -7.29
N GLU A 370 -2.36 4.13 -6.92
CA GLU A 370 -3.47 4.51 -7.81
C GLU A 370 -3.30 5.95 -8.29
N ALA A 371 -3.06 6.91 -7.38
CA ALA A 371 -2.84 8.31 -7.74
C ALA A 371 -1.60 8.50 -8.64
N ALA A 372 -0.56 7.67 -8.49
CA ALA A 372 0.60 7.67 -9.38
C ALA A 372 0.23 7.21 -10.79
N LEU A 373 -0.53 6.11 -10.91
CA LEU A 373 -0.95 5.54 -12.20
C LEU A 373 -2.03 6.38 -12.90
N GLU A 374 -2.89 7.06 -12.14
CA GLU A 374 -3.82 8.06 -12.68
C GLU A 374 -3.07 9.28 -13.26
N ALA A 375 -1.98 9.69 -12.61
CA ALA A 375 -1.17 10.81 -13.06
C ALA A 375 -0.28 10.46 -14.27
N ASP A 376 0.30 9.26 -14.31
CA ASP A 376 1.07 8.70 -15.43
C ASP A 376 0.92 7.18 -15.45
N PRO A 377 0.03 6.63 -16.31
CA PRO A 377 -0.17 5.18 -16.45
C PRO A 377 1.09 4.42 -16.87
N GLY A 378 2.10 5.09 -17.42
CA GLY A 378 3.38 4.52 -17.84
C GLY A 378 4.46 4.52 -16.75
N ASN A 379 4.16 4.97 -15.51
CA ASN A 379 5.16 5.02 -14.46
C ASN A 379 5.59 3.61 -14.02
N ALA A 380 6.80 3.21 -14.42
CA ALA A 380 7.31 1.86 -14.24
C ALA A 380 7.44 1.46 -12.75
N MET A 381 7.77 2.42 -11.85
CA MET A 381 7.90 2.15 -10.42
C MET A 381 6.52 1.93 -9.79
N ALA A 382 5.54 2.75 -10.14
CA ALA A 382 4.17 2.58 -9.65
C ALA A 382 3.57 1.24 -10.11
N ILE A 383 3.76 0.87 -11.38
CA ILE A 383 3.32 -0.44 -11.92
C ILE A 383 3.97 -1.59 -11.14
N LEU A 384 5.30 -1.52 -10.90
CA LEU A 384 6.02 -2.56 -10.17
C LEU A 384 5.52 -2.70 -8.73
N LEU A 385 5.38 -1.58 -8.02
CA LEU A 385 4.96 -1.57 -6.62
C LEU A 385 3.49 -2.00 -6.47
N GLU A 386 2.62 -1.54 -7.36
CA GLU A 386 1.20 -1.91 -7.37
C GLU A 386 1.02 -3.40 -7.66
N THR A 387 1.72 -3.93 -8.67
CA THR A 387 1.73 -5.37 -8.97
C THR A 387 2.25 -6.19 -7.78
N SER A 388 3.30 -5.71 -7.11
CA SER A 388 3.86 -6.36 -5.92
C SER A 388 2.88 -6.33 -4.75
N LEU A 389 2.19 -5.21 -4.54
CA LEU A 389 1.17 -5.06 -3.50
C LEU A 389 0.00 -6.00 -3.74
N ARG A 390 -0.53 -6.06 -4.96
CA ARG A 390 -1.59 -6.99 -5.36
C ARG A 390 -1.18 -8.46 -5.23
N ALA A 391 0.07 -8.79 -5.51
CA ALA A 391 0.60 -10.13 -5.32
C ALA A 391 0.86 -10.49 -3.85
N GLY A 392 0.55 -9.59 -2.89
CA GLY A 392 0.77 -9.82 -1.47
C GLY A 392 2.24 -9.90 -1.07
N MET A 393 3.13 -9.28 -1.85
CA MET A 393 4.55 -9.28 -1.52
C MET A 393 4.78 -8.60 -0.17
N ARG A 394 5.59 -9.24 0.69
CA ARG A 394 5.87 -8.71 2.02
C ARG A 394 6.75 -7.47 1.98
N PRO A 395 6.53 -6.46 2.86
CA PRO A 395 7.35 -5.25 2.94
C PRO A 395 8.85 -5.51 3.07
N GLU A 396 9.25 -6.61 3.70
CA GLU A 396 10.66 -6.98 3.87
C GLU A 396 11.38 -7.18 2.53
N GLN A 397 10.67 -7.56 1.48
CA GLN A 397 11.25 -7.71 0.14
C GLN A 397 11.57 -6.36 -0.51
N LEU A 398 10.91 -5.28 -0.06
CA LEU A 398 11.17 -3.92 -0.51
C LEU A 398 12.47 -3.33 0.07
N ARG A 399 13.06 -3.95 1.11
CA ARG A 399 14.33 -3.52 1.71
C ARG A 399 15.48 -3.43 0.69
N ARG A 400 15.37 -4.14 -0.42
CA ARG A 400 16.35 -4.03 -1.52
C ARG A 400 16.37 -2.64 -2.14
N LEU A 401 15.20 -2.02 -2.31
CA LEU A 401 15.10 -0.64 -2.82
C LEU A 401 15.68 0.36 -1.81
N ALA A 402 15.37 0.21 -0.51
CA ALA A 402 15.99 1.04 0.53
C ALA A 402 17.52 0.92 0.49
N ARG A 403 18.06 -0.31 0.42
CA ARG A 403 19.51 -0.53 0.33
C ARG A 403 20.12 0.16 -0.89
N SER A 404 19.48 0.02 -2.06
CA SER A 404 19.93 0.72 -3.27
C SER A 404 19.93 2.24 -3.11
N GLY A 405 18.94 2.79 -2.37
CA GLY A 405 18.90 4.19 -2.01
C GLY A 405 20.08 4.63 -1.13
N TYR A 406 20.41 3.83 -0.10
CA TYR A 406 21.60 4.07 0.74
C TYR A 406 22.90 4.03 -0.07
N GLU A 407 23.03 3.05 -0.97
CA GLU A 407 24.19 2.93 -1.86
C GLU A 407 24.31 4.14 -2.79
N ALA A 408 23.20 4.65 -3.32
CA ALA A 408 23.18 5.85 -4.15
C ALA A 408 23.59 7.11 -3.36
N ALA A 409 23.09 7.29 -2.14
CA ALA A 409 23.47 8.39 -1.27
C ALA A 409 24.96 8.32 -0.87
N ALA A 410 25.46 7.15 -0.48
CA ALA A 410 26.86 6.92 -0.13
C ALA A 410 27.79 7.20 -1.31
N TRP A 411 27.41 6.80 -2.53
CA TRP A 411 28.16 7.15 -3.74
C TRP A 411 28.27 8.66 -3.97
N LEU A 412 27.24 9.41 -3.57
CA LEU A 412 27.27 10.89 -3.58
C LEU A 412 28.04 11.48 -2.39
N GLY A 413 28.52 10.65 -1.45
CA GLY A 413 29.19 11.08 -0.22
C GLY A 413 28.25 11.69 0.81
N VAL A 414 26.97 11.27 0.81
CA VAL A 414 25.96 11.66 1.79
C VAL A 414 25.65 10.46 2.68
N ASP A 415 25.79 10.66 3.99
CA ASP A 415 25.41 9.67 5.01
C ASP A 415 23.96 9.92 5.43
N LEU A 416 23.12 8.91 5.28
CA LEU A 416 21.70 8.95 5.68
C LEU A 416 21.47 8.39 7.09
N GLY A 417 22.52 8.14 7.84
CA GLY A 417 22.42 7.52 9.16
C GLY A 417 22.19 6.01 9.12
N PRO A 418 21.94 5.39 10.29
CA PRO A 418 21.75 3.95 10.38
C PRO A 418 20.41 3.51 9.78
N VAL A 419 20.41 2.32 9.17
CA VAL A 419 19.17 1.68 8.74
C VAL A 419 18.39 1.23 9.98
N VAL A 420 17.20 1.74 10.16
CA VAL A 420 16.26 1.28 11.19
C VAL A 420 15.74 -0.10 10.79
N ARG A 421 15.85 -1.07 11.71
CA ARG A 421 15.51 -2.48 11.48
C ARG A 421 14.03 -2.77 11.72
#